data_06b2be6543aadaed8408a570b2b5aa29
#
_entry.id   06b2be6543aadaed8408a570b2b5aa29
#
_cell.length_a   1.000
_cell.length_b   1.000
_cell.length_c   1.000
_cell.angle_alpha   90.00
_cell.angle_beta   90.00
_cell.angle_gamma   90.00
#
_symmetry.space_group_name_H-M   'P 1'
#
loop_
_entity.id
_entity.type
_entity.pdbx_description
1 polymer ?
#
loop_
_entity_poly.entity_id
_entity_poly.type
_entity_poly.pdbx_seq_one_letter_code
_entity_poly.pdbx_strand_id
1 'polypeptide(L)'
;SPLGPETAKRMDAAWTAQKDGAHEKSDVIRIKGRDIEVARAVHGAARFTFDALCSKPLGASDYIAIVKHYPTLFIDDVPVLDYSRRNEAKRFILLIDVLYDHHARVFISAEAQPEKLYLASKGTEAFEFDRTASRLFEMQSADYLAEPPGKAG
;
A
#
# COMPACT_ATOMS: atom_id res chain seq x y z
N SER A 1 9.72 -8.56 8.82
CA SER A 1 9.27 -7.22 8.48
C SER A 1 10.26 -6.19 9.02
N PRO A 2 10.61 -5.15 8.23
CA PRO A 2 11.45 -4.06 8.72
C PRO A 2 10.79 -3.22 9.78
N LEU A 3 9.47 -3.36 9.98
CA LEU A 3 8.72 -2.64 10.99
C LEU A 3 8.76 -3.37 12.32
N GLY A 4 8.48 -2.64 13.39
CA GLY A 4 8.47 -3.20 14.72
C GLY A 4 7.38 -4.26 14.91
N PRO A 5 7.54 -5.12 15.93
CA PRO A 5 6.60 -6.23 16.14
C PRO A 5 5.19 -5.76 16.47
N GLU A 6 5.03 -4.60 17.10
CA GLU A 6 3.70 -4.09 17.46
C GLU A 6 2.89 -3.73 16.21
N THR A 7 3.51 -3.03 15.26
CA THR A 7 2.86 -2.67 14.00
C THR A 7 2.52 -3.90 13.18
N ALA A 8 3.44 -4.86 13.13
CA ALA A 8 3.21 -6.12 12.43
C ALA A 8 2.03 -6.89 13.03
N LYS A 9 1.96 -6.96 14.36
CA LYS A 9 0.85 -7.63 15.06
C LYS A 9 -0.50 -7.00 14.73
N ARG A 10 -0.55 -5.67 14.71
CA ARG A 10 -1.78 -4.95 14.41
C ARG A 10 -2.23 -5.20 12.98
N MET A 11 -1.28 -5.22 12.04
CA MET A 11 -1.58 -5.53 10.65
C MET A 11 -2.10 -6.96 10.50
N ASP A 12 -1.46 -7.91 11.17
CA ASP A 12 -1.88 -9.31 11.14
C ASP A 12 -3.26 -9.50 11.78
N ALA A 13 -3.54 -8.78 12.86
CA ALA A 13 -4.85 -8.84 13.50
C ALA A 13 -5.95 -8.32 12.56
N ALA A 14 -5.67 -7.23 11.84
CA ALA A 14 -6.61 -6.69 10.86
C ALA A 14 -6.85 -7.69 9.72
N TRP A 15 -5.80 -8.37 9.27
CA TRP A 15 -5.90 -9.39 8.23
C TRP A 15 -6.72 -10.59 8.71
N THR A 16 -6.49 -11.04 9.93
CA THR A 16 -7.25 -12.14 10.53
C THR A 16 -8.74 -11.80 10.59
N ALA A 17 -9.06 -10.57 11.00
CA ALA A 17 -10.44 -10.10 11.02
C ALA A 17 -11.04 -10.07 9.61
N GLN A 18 -10.27 -9.66 8.62
CA GLN A 18 -10.72 -9.62 7.23
C GLN A 18 -11.00 -11.03 6.70
N LYS A 19 -10.20 -12.02 7.09
CA LYS A 19 -10.42 -13.39 6.68
C LYS A 19 -11.72 -13.98 7.23
N ASP A 20 -12.09 -13.59 8.42
CA ASP A 20 -13.32 -14.04 9.09
C ASP A 20 -13.48 -15.56 9.02
N GLY A 21 -12.42 -16.29 9.35
CA GLY A 21 -12.41 -17.74 9.36
C GLY A 21 -12.15 -18.41 8.01
N ALA A 22 -12.11 -17.66 6.93
CA ALA A 22 -11.83 -18.21 5.61
C ALA A 22 -10.34 -18.53 5.46
N HIS A 23 -10.04 -19.49 4.59
CA HIS A 23 -8.67 -19.82 4.26
C HIS A 23 -8.14 -18.82 3.22
N GLU A 24 -6.98 -18.27 3.47
CA GLU A 24 -6.32 -17.47 2.46
C GLU A 24 -5.68 -18.36 1.38
N LYS A 25 -5.52 -17.79 0.20
CA LYS A 25 -4.96 -18.46 -0.95
C LYS A 25 -4.07 -17.51 -1.73
N SER A 26 -3.28 -18.04 -2.63
CA SER A 26 -2.62 -17.23 -3.65
C SER A 26 -3.55 -17.13 -4.87
N ASP A 27 -3.31 -16.12 -5.69
CA ASP A 27 -4.12 -15.88 -6.87
C ASP A 27 -3.25 -15.24 -7.95
N VAL A 28 -3.77 -15.21 -9.17
CA VAL A 28 -3.14 -14.54 -10.29
C VAL A 28 -4.19 -13.70 -10.98
N ILE A 29 -3.94 -12.40 -11.10
CA ILE A 29 -4.80 -11.52 -11.88
C ILE A 29 -4.22 -11.44 -13.29
N ARG A 30 -4.98 -11.91 -14.27
CA ARG A 30 -4.55 -11.90 -15.66
C ARG A 30 -5.06 -10.67 -16.37
N ILE A 31 -4.13 -9.90 -16.90
CA ILE A 31 -4.45 -8.76 -17.74
C ILE A 31 -3.74 -8.93 -19.07
N LYS A 32 -4.12 -8.14 -20.05
CA LYS A 32 -3.55 -8.26 -21.39
C LYS A 32 -2.04 -8.09 -21.35
N GLY A 33 -1.34 -9.15 -21.74
CA GLY A 33 0.11 -9.14 -21.88
C GLY A 33 0.90 -9.50 -20.64
N ARG A 34 0.26 -9.70 -19.48
CA ARG A 34 1.00 -10.07 -18.27
C ARG A 34 0.08 -10.56 -17.16
N ASP A 35 0.69 -11.17 -16.17
CA ASP A 35 0.00 -11.64 -14.96
C ASP A 35 0.51 -10.86 -13.75
N ILE A 36 -0.39 -10.62 -12.80
CA ILE A 36 -0.03 -10.02 -11.51
C ILE A 36 -0.24 -11.09 -10.45
N GLU A 37 0.83 -11.45 -9.77
CA GLU A 37 0.76 -12.43 -8.69
C GLU A 37 0.22 -11.79 -7.42
N VAL A 38 -0.73 -12.48 -6.78
CA VAL A 38 -1.29 -12.09 -5.49
C VAL A 38 -0.92 -13.19 -4.52
N ALA A 39 0.07 -12.94 -3.67
CA ALA A 39 0.57 -13.97 -2.77
C ALA A 39 -0.43 -14.37 -1.71
N ARG A 40 -1.22 -13.42 -1.23
CA ARG A 40 -2.17 -13.63 -0.14
C ARG A 40 -3.50 -12.97 -0.46
N ALA A 41 -4.54 -13.76 -0.53
CA ALA A 41 -5.88 -13.28 -0.84
C ALA A 41 -6.94 -14.05 -0.08
N VAL A 42 -8.03 -13.36 0.22
CA VAL A 42 -9.29 -13.98 0.61
C VAL A 42 -10.36 -13.32 -0.26
N HIS A 43 -11.61 -13.75 -0.12
CA HIS A 43 -12.68 -13.15 -0.92
C HIS A 43 -12.75 -11.63 -0.68
N GLY A 44 -12.56 -10.86 -1.73
CA GLY A 44 -12.67 -9.40 -1.70
C GLY A 44 -11.47 -8.65 -1.15
N ALA A 45 -10.44 -9.33 -0.65
CA ALA A 45 -9.26 -8.66 -0.09
C ALA A 45 -7.97 -9.33 -0.51
N ALA A 46 -6.96 -8.52 -0.79
CA ALA A 46 -5.62 -8.98 -1.13
C ALA A 46 -4.60 -8.28 -0.25
N ARG A 47 -3.49 -8.97 0.02
CA ARG A 47 -2.40 -8.43 0.83
C ARG A 47 -1.10 -8.46 0.03
N PHE A 48 -0.46 -7.31 -0.05
CA PHE A 48 0.79 -7.11 -0.79
C PHE A 48 1.81 -6.43 0.10
N THR A 49 3.08 -6.63 -0.21
CA THR A 49 4.13 -5.76 0.33
C THR A 49 4.25 -4.51 -0.55
N PHE A 50 4.80 -3.45 0.00
CA PHE A 50 5.12 -2.26 -0.78
C PHE A 50 6.01 -2.63 -1.98
N ASP A 51 7.03 -3.47 -1.75
CA ASP A 51 7.95 -3.88 -2.82
C ASP A 51 7.23 -4.58 -3.96
N ALA A 52 6.27 -5.44 -3.65
CA ALA A 52 5.51 -6.14 -4.69
C ALA A 52 4.72 -5.18 -5.57
N LEU A 53 4.26 -4.06 -5.02
CA LEU A 53 3.44 -3.09 -5.75
C LEU A 53 4.24 -1.96 -6.38
N CYS A 54 5.30 -1.50 -5.72
CA CYS A 54 5.96 -0.25 -6.10
C CYS A 54 7.41 -0.41 -6.53
N SER A 55 8.06 -1.54 -6.26
CA SER A 55 9.43 -1.77 -6.71
C SER A 55 9.50 -2.51 -8.04
N LYS A 56 8.36 -2.86 -8.61
CA LYS A 56 8.24 -3.48 -9.92
C LYS A 56 7.62 -2.45 -10.89
N PRO A 57 7.84 -2.61 -12.21
CA PRO A 57 7.35 -1.63 -13.18
C PRO A 57 5.85 -1.78 -13.44
N LEU A 58 5.04 -1.64 -12.41
CA LEU A 58 3.58 -1.61 -12.53
C LEU A 58 3.10 -0.20 -12.81
N GLY A 59 1.93 -0.08 -13.42
CA GLY A 59 1.33 1.20 -13.76
C GLY A 59 -0.15 1.24 -13.42
N ALA A 60 -0.81 2.28 -13.90
CA ALA A 60 -2.22 2.52 -13.58
C ALA A 60 -3.12 1.34 -13.94
N SER A 61 -2.93 0.75 -15.12
CA SER A 61 -3.79 -0.36 -15.54
C SER A 61 -3.64 -1.58 -14.62
N ASP A 62 -2.44 -1.80 -14.09
CA ASP A 62 -2.20 -2.89 -13.14
C ASP A 62 -2.94 -2.63 -11.83
N TYR A 63 -2.82 -1.43 -11.30
CA TYR A 63 -3.45 -1.07 -10.03
C TYR A 63 -4.97 -1.07 -10.16
N ILE A 64 -5.50 -0.63 -11.30
CA ILE A 64 -6.95 -0.68 -11.57
C ILE A 64 -7.42 -2.14 -11.60
N ALA A 65 -6.68 -3.02 -12.26
CA ALA A 65 -7.03 -4.44 -12.29
C ALA A 65 -7.05 -5.04 -10.89
N ILE A 66 -6.05 -4.70 -10.06
CA ILE A 66 -5.99 -5.19 -8.69
C ILE A 66 -7.22 -4.74 -7.90
N VAL A 67 -7.55 -3.45 -7.93
CA VAL A 67 -8.65 -2.93 -7.11
C VAL A 67 -10.01 -3.42 -7.59
N LYS A 68 -10.15 -3.71 -8.87
CA LYS A 68 -11.39 -4.29 -9.41
C LYS A 68 -11.61 -5.72 -8.93
N HIS A 69 -10.52 -6.48 -8.77
CA HIS A 69 -10.60 -7.85 -8.26
C HIS A 69 -10.70 -7.88 -6.74
N TYR A 70 -10.02 -6.95 -6.07
CA TYR A 70 -9.91 -6.92 -4.62
C TYR A 70 -10.14 -5.49 -4.14
N PRO A 71 -11.39 -5.14 -3.83
CA PRO A 71 -11.71 -3.78 -3.38
C PRO A 71 -11.14 -3.41 -2.01
N THR A 72 -10.64 -4.40 -1.26
CA THR A 72 -9.91 -4.15 -0.01
C THR A 72 -8.46 -4.58 -0.20
N LEU A 73 -7.53 -3.67 0.08
CA LEU A 73 -6.10 -3.94 -0.04
C LEU A 73 -5.38 -3.73 1.27
N PHE A 74 -4.47 -4.67 1.56
CA PHE A 74 -3.50 -4.56 2.65
C PHE A 74 -2.14 -4.32 2.01
N ILE A 75 -1.46 -3.27 2.43
CA ILE A 75 -0.13 -2.91 1.93
C ILE A 75 0.83 -2.89 3.11
N ASP A 76 1.76 -3.84 3.12
CA ASP A 76 2.72 -3.99 4.21
C ASP A 76 4.02 -3.25 3.92
N ASP A 77 4.62 -2.73 4.97
CA ASP A 77 6.03 -2.31 4.98
C ASP A 77 6.34 -1.17 4.01
N VAL A 78 5.50 -0.13 4.03
CA VAL A 78 5.79 1.08 3.25
C VAL A 78 6.96 1.81 3.92
N PRO A 79 8.10 1.94 3.24
CA PRO A 79 9.27 2.56 3.85
C PRO A 79 9.24 4.08 3.72
N VAL A 80 10.04 4.74 4.52
CA VAL A 80 10.38 6.13 4.26
C VAL A 80 11.22 6.17 2.98
N LEU A 81 10.88 7.09 2.09
CA LEU A 81 11.47 7.19 0.77
C LEU A 81 12.25 8.50 0.64
N ASP A 82 13.43 8.41 0.06
CA ASP A 82 14.21 9.60 -0.28
C ASP A 82 14.23 9.81 -1.79
N TYR A 83 14.98 10.81 -2.26
CA TYR A 83 15.00 11.12 -3.69
C TYR A 83 15.58 9.99 -4.54
N SER A 84 16.46 9.16 -3.98
CA SER A 84 17.01 8.02 -4.72
C SER A 84 15.95 6.97 -5.04
N ARG A 85 14.85 6.97 -4.29
CA ARG A 85 13.72 6.05 -4.50
C ARG A 85 12.50 6.77 -5.09
N ARG A 86 12.74 7.86 -5.84
CA ARG A 86 11.64 8.66 -6.40
C ARG A 86 10.73 7.88 -7.35
N ASN A 87 11.27 6.88 -8.03
CA ASN A 87 10.44 6.06 -8.93
C ASN A 87 9.42 5.22 -8.16
N GLU A 88 9.85 4.68 -7.03
CA GLU A 88 8.95 3.95 -6.15
C GLU A 88 7.93 4.89 -5.50
N ALA A 89 8.35 6.10 -5.16
CA ALA A 89 7.45 7.12 -4.65
C ALA A 89 6.40 7.49 -5.69
N LYS A 90 6.78 7.64 -6.95
CA LYS A 90 5.84 7.92 -8.04
C LYS A 90 4.81 6.80 -8.19
N ARG A 91 5.25 5.55 -8.09
CA ARG A 91 4.32 4.42 -8.18
C ARG A 91 3.37 4.37 -6.99
N PHE A 92 3.87 4.70 -5.81
CA PHE A 92 3.01 4.76 -4.62
C PHE A 92 1.96 5.86 -4.76
N ILE A 93 2.35 7.03 -5.25
CA ILE A 93 1.42 8.14 -5.54
C ILE A 93 0.32 7.66 -6.49
N LEU A 94 0.72 7.01 -7.58
CA LEU A 94 -0.21 6.50 -8.57
C LEU A 94 -1.14 5.44 -8.00
N LEU A 95 -0.60 4.54 -7.19
CA LEU A 95 -1.39 3.51 -6.52
C LEU A 95 -2.46 4.13 -5.62
N ILE A 96 -2.07 5.08 -4.79
CA ILE A 96 -3.02 5.72 -3.88
C ILE A 96 -4.07 6.51 -4.66
N ASP A 97 -3.69 7.16 -5.77
CA ASP A 97 -4.65 7.84 -6.64
C ASP A 97 -5.71 6.87 -7.16
N VAL A 98 -5.28 5.69 -7.62
CA VAL A 98 -6.20 4.67 -8.13
C VAL A 98 -7.12 4.16 -7.03
N LEU A 99 -6.55 3.86 -5.87
CA LEU A 99 -7.33 3.35 -4.73
C LEU A 99 -8.36 4.39 -4.27
N TYR A 100 -7.96 5.65 -4.22
CA TYR A 100 -8.84 6.75 -3.84
C TYR A 100 -10.00 6.89 -4.82
N ASP A 101 -9.70 6.91 -6.11
CA ASP A 101 -10.70 7.07 -7.16
C ASP A 101 -11.70 5.92 -7.21
N HIS A 102 -11.27 4.72 -6.82
CA HIS A 102 -12.14 3.53 -6.82
C HIS A 102 -12.79 3.27 -5.46
N HIS A 103 -12.61 4.17 -4.51
CA HIS A 103 -13.17 4.04 -3.16
C HIS A 103 -12.76 2.73 -2.48
N ALA A 104 -11.52 2.30 -2.70
CA ALA A 104 -11.01 1.08 -2.11
C ALA A 104 -10.86 1.24 -0.60
N ARG A 105 -11.04 0.14 0.11
CA ARG A 105 -10.72 0.07 1.53
C ARG A 105 -9.26 -0.35 1.65
N VAL A 106 -8.47 0.38 2.44
CA VAL A 106 -7.01 0.19 2.48
C VAL A 106 -6.53 0.08 3.93
N PHE A 107 -5.65 -0.89 4.15
CA PHE A 107 -4.92 -1.06 5.41
C PHE A 107 -3.44 -0.95 5.06
N ILE A 108 -2.71 -0.07 5.74
CA ILE A 108 -1.31 0.21 5.42
C ILE A 108 -0.47 0.13 6.69
N SER A 109 0.67 -0.55 6.63
CA SER A 109 1.70 -0.42 7.64
C SER A 109 2.91 0.31 7.05
N ALA A 110 3.47 1.26 7.77
CA ALA A 110 4.50 2.15 7.25
C ALA A 110 5.48 2.59 8.33
N GLU A 111 6.66 3.01 7.89
CA GLU A 111 7.71 3.50 8.79
C GLU A 111 7.43 4.87 9.37
N ALA A 112 6.52 5.64 8.77
CA ALA A 112 6.19 6.99 9.23
C ALA A 112 4.76 7.35 8.85
N GLN A 113 4.25 8.42 9.44
CA GLN A 113 2.97 9.00 9.04
C GLN A 113 3.04 9.46 7.58
N PRO A 114 1.89 9.56 6.89
CA PRO A 114 1.89 9.86 5.46
C PRO A 114 2.68 11.11 5.08
N GLU A 115 2.56 12.18 5.85
CA GLU A 115 3.23 13.45 5.56
C GLU A 115 4.75 13.40 5.74
N LYS A 116 5.26 12.32 6.31
CA LYS A 116 6.70 12.13 6.55
C LYS A 116 7.29 10.95 5.79
N LEU A 117 6.51 10.36 4.88
CA LEU A 117 7.00 9.21 4.12
C LEU A 117 7.99 9.59 3.04
N TYR A 118 7.85 10.76 2.43
CA TYR A 118 8.78 11.19 1.38
C TYR A 118 9.63 12.35 1.88
N LEU A 119 10.93 12.11 1.95
CA LEU A 119 11.88 13.08 2.54
C LEU A 119 12.39 14.11 1.56
N ALA A 120 12.29 13.85 0.25
CA ALA A 120 12.82 14.77 -0.75
C ALA A 120 11.95 16.03 -0.84
N SER A 121 12.62 17.17 -1.08
CA SER A 121 11.95 18.46 -1.20
C SER A 121 11.95 18.99 -2.62
N LYS A 122 12.47 18.24 -3.58
CA LYS A 122 12.55 18.63 -4.98
C LYS A 122 11.93 17.58 -5.89
N GLY A 123 11.55 18.01 -7.10
CA GLY A 123 10.90 17.15 -8.06
C GLY A 123 9.37 17.24 -7.95
N THR A 124 8.69 16.81 -9.00
CA THR A 124 7.23 16.85 -9.03
C THR A 124 6.62 15.90 -8.02
N GLU A 125 7.27 14.77 -7.76
CA GLU A 125 6.79 13.77 -6.80
C GLU A 125 6.80 14.30 -5.37
N ALA A 126 7.69 15.20 -5.02
CA ALA A 126 7.68 15.83 -3.69
C ALA A 126 6.41 16.66 -3.50
N PHE A 127 6.03 17.40 -4.53
CA PHE A 127 4.81 18.19 -4.51
C PHE A 127 3.57 17.30 -4.52
N GLU A 128 3.57 16.28 -5.36
CA GLU A 128 2.43 15.37 -5.48
C GLU A 128 2.21 14.55 -4.22
N PHE A 129 3.27 14.28 -3.46
CA PHE A 129 3.15 13.48 -2.24
C PHE A 129 2.31 14.16 -1.15
N ASP A 130 2.28 15.49 -1.14
CA ASP A 130 1.39 16.22 -0.23
C ASP A 130 -0.07 15.87 -0.51
N ARG A 131 -0.44 15.75 -1.77
CA ARG A 131 -1.79 15.34 -2.17
C ARG A 131 -2.04 13.88 -1.77
N THR A 132 -1.05 13.03 -1.96
CA THR A 132 -1.14 11.62 -1.58
C THR A 132 -1.39 11.47 -0.09
N ALA A 133 -0.67 12.22 0.73
CA ALA A 133 -0.86 12.22 2.18
C ALA A 133 -2.27 12.67 2.55
N SER A 134 -2.78 13.73 1.89
CA SER A 134 -4.13 14.21 2.11
C SER A 134 -5.19 13.16 1.74
N ARG A 135 -4.98 12.47 0.62
CA ARG A 135 -5.90 11.41 0.19
C ARG A 135 -5.93 10.25 1.15
N LEU A 136 -4.77 9.84 1.65
CA LEU A 136 -4.71 8.79 2.67
C LEU A 136 -5.48 9.20 3.92
N PHE A 137 -5.36 10.45 4.33
CA PHE A 137 -6.10 10.98 5.47
C PHE A 137 -7.61 10.99 5.20
N GLU A 138 -8.02 11.36 3.99
CA GLU A 138 -9.43 11.41 3.60
C GLU A 138 -10.06 10.03 3.42
N MET A 139 -9.28 9.00 3.21
CA MET A 139 -9.79 7.64 3.03
C MET A 139 -10.23 7.09 4.37
N GLN A 140 -11.45 7.44 4.76
CA GLN A 140 -12.02 7.09 6.06
C GLN A 140 -12.03 5.59 6.35
N SER A 141 -12.03 4.78 5.30
CA SER A 141 -11.99 3.33 5.43
C SER A 141 -10.57 2.79 5.53
N ALA A 142 -9.57 3.67 5.47
CA ALA A 142 -8.18 3.26 5.53
C ALA A 142 -7.69 3.23 6.98
N ASP A 143 -7.04 2.13 7.35
CA ASP A 143 -6.29 2.04 8.60
C ASP A 143 -4.81 2.19 8.26
N TYR A 144 -4.20 3.19 8.84
CA TYR A 144 -2.79 3.48 8.62
C TYR A 144 -2.01 3.25 9.91
N LEU A 145 -1.11 2.27 9.87
CA LEU A 145 -0.34 1.86 11.03
C LEU A 145 1.11 2.31 10.85
N ALA A 146 1.44 3.46 11.42
CA ALA A 146 2.79 3.99 11.34
C ALA A 146 3.60 3.61 12.57
N GLU A 147 4.91 3.48 12.40
CA GLU A 147 5.81 3.32 13.53
C GLU A 147 5.79 4.57 14.39
N PRO A 148 5.82 4.43 15.72
CA PRO A 148 5.83 5.58 16.60
C PRO A 148 7.07 6.45 16.36
N PRO A 149 6.94 7.79 16.49
CA PRO A 149 8.09 8.68 16.39
C PRO A 149 9.17 8.29 17.41
N GLY A 150 10.43 8.41 17.00
CA GLY A 150 11.55 8.10 17.87
C GLY A 150 11.95 6.63 17.93
N LYS A 151 11.21 5.74 17.26
CA LYS A 151 11.56 4.33 17.17
C LYS A 151 12.36 3.99 15.94
N ALA A 152 12.54 4.92 15.04
CA ALA A 152 13.41 4.73 13.90
C ALA A 152 14.84 4.75 14.42
N GLY A 153 15.36 3.60 14.65
CA GLY A 153 16.73 3.50 15.15
C GLY A 153 17.62 2.94 14.11
#